data_6363d0f0163d7f0d85852ba279731204
#
_entry.id   6363d0f0163d7f0d85852ba279731204
#
_cell.length_a   1.000
_cell.length_b   1.000
_cell.length_c   1.000
_cell.angle_alpha   90.00
_cell.angle_beta   90.00
_cell.angle_gamma   90.00
#
_symmetry.space_group_name_H-M   'P 1'
#
loop_
_entity.id
_entity.type
_entity.pdbx_description
1 polymer ?
#
loop_
_entity_poly.entity_id
_entity_poly.type
_entity_poly.pdbx_seq_one_letter_code
_entity_poly.pdbx_strand_id
1 'polypeptide(L)'
;MKYLVEYILPYEHICRIGVEADSKEAACVKAQERFDNGTLWDDAPDMPLLYDDYEEVEGCALEFRATECEGGRYPDPHVSAKILQRRNLASRAAELLIEAYRRAEETHCLDWSDLDEAYRTALLSEGIDPDVPTTDPEDGGPSPR
;
A
#
# COMPACT_ATOMS: atom_id res chain seq x y z
N MET A 1 5.11 24.02 -19.63
CA MET A 1 3.71 23.55 -19.72
C MET A 1 3.60 22.24 -18.98
N LYS A 2 2.48 21.95 -18.31
CA LYS A 2 2.24 20.69 -17.60
C LYS A 2 1.14 19.93 -18.32
N TYR A 3 1.29 18.61 -18.44
CA TYR A 3 0.34 17.74 -19.11
C TYR A 3 -0.10 16.62 -18.18
N LEU A 4 -1.38 16.29 -18.22
CA LEU A 4 -1.91 15.04 -17.72
C LEU A 4 -1.78 14.01 -18.84
N VAL A 5 -1.09 12.92 -18.56
CA VAL A 5 -0.96 11.80 -19.51
C VAL A 5 -1.70 10.61 -18.95
N GLU A 6 -2.57 10.03 -19.76
CA GLU A 6 -3.34 8.84 -19.42
C GLU A 6 -3.14 7.73 -20.45
N TYR A 7 -3.28 6.51 -20.01
CA TYR A 7 -3.48 5.34 -20.87
C TYR A 7 -4.56 4.45 -20.26
N ILE A 8 -5.23 3.69 -21.13
CA ILE A 8 -6.20 2.69 -20.71
C ILE A 8 -5.72 1.36 -21.26
N LEU A 9 -5.50 0.41 -20.36
CA LEU A 9 -5.12 -0.94 -20.70
C LEU A 9 -6.07 -1.90 -19.97
N PRO A 10 -6.77 -2.80 -20.69
CA PRO A 10 -7.62 -3.79 -20.04
C PRO A 10 -6.76 -4.88 -19.39
N TYR A 11 -7.15 -5.26 -18.18
CA TYR A 11 -6.53 -6.33 -17.41
C TYR A 11 -7.59 -7.35 -17.00
N GLU A 12 -7.19 -8.62 -16.95
CA GLU A 12 -7.92 -9.67 -16.26
C GLU A 12 -7.35 -9.84 -14.86
N HIS A 13 -8.20 -9.78 -13.84
CA HIS A 13 -7.81 -10.08 -12.47
C HIS A 13 -7.87 -11.60 -12.27
N ILE A 14 -6.74 -12.21 -11.98
CA ILE A 14 -6.63 -13.64 -11.71
C ILE A 14 -6.28 -13.84 -10.25
N CYS A 15 -7.18 -14.51 -9.53
CA CYS A 15 -6.95 -14.91 -8.15
C CYS A 15 -6.99 -16.43 -8.05
N ARG A 16 -5.98 -17.04 -7.39
CA ARG A 16 -5.93 -18.49 -7.13
C ARG A 16 -5.79 -18.73 -5.64
N ILE A 17 -6.67 -19.54 -5.12
CA ILE A 17 -6.72 -19.90 -3.68
C ILE A 17 -6.70 -21.41 -3.53
N GLY A 18 -6.13 -21.88 -2.42
CA GLY A 18 -6.24 -23.29 -2.01
C GLY A 18 -7.57 -23.50 -1.30
N VAL A 19 -8.29 -24.59 -1.64
CA VAL A 19 -9.55 -24.95 -0.96
C VAL A 19 -9.59 -26.46 -0.73
N GLU A 20 -9.82 -26.87 0.53
CA GLU A 20 -10.12 -28.26 0.85
C GLU A 20 -11.63 -28.50 0.79
N ALA A 21 -12.06 -29.45 -0.04
CA ALA A 21 -13.47 -29.80 -0.22
C ALA A 21 -13.63 -31.24 -0.74
N ASP A 22 -14.82 -31.81 -0.55
CA ASP A 22 -15.15 -33.16 -0.97
C ASP A 22 -15.39 -33.28 -2.49
N SER A 23 -15.64 -32.16 -3.17
CA SER A 23 -15.81 -32.09 -4.62
C SER A 23 -15.37 -30.72 -5.19
N LYS A 24 -15.17 -30.64 -6.51
CA LYS A 24 -14.85 -29.39 -7.21
C LYS A 24 -15.96 -28.35 -7.05
N GLU A 25 -17.21 -28.82 -7.11
CA GLU A 25 -18.38 -27.96 -6.93
C GLU A 25 -18.45 -27.38 -5.53
N ALA A 26 -18.18 -28.20 -4.50
CA ALA A 26 -18.09 -27.73 -3.10
C ALA A 26 -16.95 -26.73 -2.90
N ALA A 27 -15.80 -26.92 -3.57
CA ALA A 27 -14.70 -25.97 -3.53
C ALA A 27 -15.11 -24.60 -4.12
N CYS A 28 -15.77 -24.60 -5.27
CA CYS A 28 -16.27 -23.37 -5.89
C CYS A 28 -17.28 -22.62 -4.99
N VAL A 29 -18.20 -23.36 -4.36
CA VAL A 29 -19.18 -22.75 -3.43
C VAL A 29 -18.48 -22.10 -2.24
N LYS A 30 -17.53 -22.79 -1.61
CA LYS A 30 -16.74 -22.21 -0.48
C LYS A 30 -15.98 -20.95 -0.91
N ALA A 31 -15.36 -20.98 -2.10
CA ALA A 31 -14.64 -19.82 -2.63
C ALA A 31 -15.59 -18.64 -2.90
N GLN A 32 -16.76 -18.91 -3.48
CA GLN A 32 -17.77 -17.87 -3.75
C GLN A 32 -18.27 -17.23 -2.46
N GLU A 33 -18.57 -18.03 -1.43
CA GLU A 33 -19.00 -17.50 -0.12
C GLU A 33 -17.95 -16.58 0.50
N ARG A 34 -16.66 -16.94 0.41
CA ARG A 34 -15.56 -16.07 0.90
C ARG A 34 -15.44 -14.79 0.08
N PHE A 35 -15.60 -14.87 -1.24
CA PHE A 35 -15.60 -13.70 -2.11
C PHE A 35 -16.75 -12.75 -1.76
N ASP A 36 -17.97 -13.27 -1.62
CA ASP A 36 -19.17 -12.48 -1.30
C ASP A 36 -19.08 -11.80 0.08
N ASN A 37 -18.37 -12.42 1.01
CA ASN A 37 -18.10 -11.87 2.34
C ASN A 37 -16.86 -10.94 2.37
N GLY A 38 -16.13 -10.77 1.28
CA GLY A 38 -14.94 -9.94 1.21
C GLY A 38 -13.72 -10.50 1.95
N THR A 39 -13.72 -11.80 2.26
CA THR A 39 -12.67 -12.48 3.06
C THR A 39 -11.80 -13.43 2.23
N LEU A 40 -11.92 -13.40 0.90
CA LEU A 40 -11.16 -14.25 0.00
C LEU A 40 -9.65 -13.99 0.08
N TRP A 41 -9.27 -12.73 0.33
CA TRP A 41 -7.88 -12.25 0.33
C TRP A 41 -7.23 -12.23 1.72
N ASP A 42 -7.88 -12.82 2.73
CA ASP A 42 -7.37 -12.84 4.10
C ASP A 42 -6.19 -13.82 4.31
N ASP A 43 -5.84 -14.60 3.29
CA ASP A 43 -4.75 -15.59 3.33
C ASP A 43 -4.86 -16.53 4.56
N ALA A 44 -6.04 -17.09 4.75
CA ALA A 44 -6.32 -17.96 5.90
C ALA A 44 -5.67 -19.34 5.72
N PRO A 45 -5.23 -20.02 6.81
CA PRO A 45 -4.60 -21.34 6.73
C PRO A 45 -5.46 -22.41 6.05
N ASP A 46 -6.80 -22.31 6.17
CA ASP A 46 -7.78 -23.21 5.54
C ASP A 46 -8.12 -22.82 4.10
N MET A 47 -7.69 -21.61 3.67
CA MET A 47 -7.88 -21.09 2.31
C MET A 47 -6.71 -20.16 1.95
N PRO A 48 -5.51 -20.70 1.70
CA PRO A 48 -4.34 -19.88 1.40
C PRO A 48 -4.47 -19.19 0.04
N LEU A 49 -4.04 -17.92 0.01
CA LEU A 49 -3.91 -17.13 -1.21
C LEU A 49 -2.65 -17.58 -1.96
N LEU A 50 -2.80 -18.13 -3.16
CA LEU A 50 -1.69 -18.68 -3.95
C LEU A 50 -1.26 -17.78 -5.09
N TYR A 51 -2.16 -16.93 -5.58
CA TYR A 51 -1.89 -16.01 -6.68
C TYR A 51 -2.93 -14.89 -6.67
N ASP A 52 -2.51 -13.66 -6.83
CA ASP A 52 -3.39 -12.49 -6.95
C ASP A 52 -2.68 -11.42 -7.78
N ASP A 53 -2.97 -11.39 -9.09
CA ASP A 53 -2.34 -10.45 -10.01
C ASP A 53 -3.27 -10.09 -11.17
N TYR A 54 -2.88 -9.05 -11.90
CA TYR A 54 -3.57 -8.56 -13.08
C TYR A 54 -2.73 -8.87 -14.31
N GLU A 55 -3.26 -9.67 -15.22
CA GLU A 55 -2.62 -9.99 -16.50
C GLU A 55 -3.18 -9.10 -17.60
N GLU A 56 -2.31 -8.60 -18.48
CA GLU A 56 -2.73 -7.80 -19.62
C GLU A 56 -3.53 -8.66 -20.60
N VAL A 57 -4.65 -8.11 -21.10
CA VAL A 57 -5.42 -8.77 -22.17
C VAL A 57 -4.65 -8.69 -23.46
N GLU A 58 -4.31 -9.86 -24.04
CA GLU A 58 -3.57 -9.94 -25.29
C GLU A 58 -4.26 -9.19 -26.45
N GLY A 59 -3.45 -8.58 -27.31
CA GLY A 59 -3.91 -7.90 -28.53
C GLY A 59 -4.38 -6.46 -28.33
N CYS A 60 -4.26 -5.91 -27.12
CA CYS A 60 -4.53 -4.50 -26.86
C CYS A 60 -3.29 -3.64 -27.09
N ALA A 61 -3.42 -2.57 -27.87
CA ALA A 61 -2.37 -1.60 -28.08
C ALA A 61 -2.37 -0.59 -26.92
N LEU A 62 -1.18 -0.31 -26.38
CA LEU A 62 -0.99 0.75 -25.39
C LEU A 62 -0.96 2.12 -26.09
N GLU A 63 -1.97 2.94 -25.85
CA GLU A 63 -2.05 4.30 -26.39
C GLU A 63 -2.00 5.33 -25.26
N PHE A 64 -1.03 6.24 -25.35
CA PHE A 64 -0.93 7.37 -24.43
C PHE A 64 -1.65 8.59 -25.02
N ARG A 65 -2.46 9.25 -24.19
CA ARG A 65 -3.14 10.50 -24.52
C ARG A 65 -2.71 11.58 -23.55
N ALA A 66 -2.36 12.74 -24.06
CA ALA A 66 -1.92 13.87 -23.26
C ALA A 66 -2.90 15.04 -23.37
N THR A 67 -3.27 15.62 -22.23
CA THR A 67 -4.10 16.82 -22.13
C THR A 67 -3.35 17.87 -21.33
N GLU A 68 -3.35 19.11 -21.79
CA GLU A 68 -2.71 20.21 -21.07
C GLU A 68 -3.46 20.51 -19.76
N CYS A 69 -2.71 20.67 -18.67
CA CYS A 69 -3.29 20.99 -17.37
C CYS A 69 -3.77 22.44 -17.34
N GLU A 70 -5.04 22.66 -17.02
CA GLU A 70 -5.61 23.98 -16.84
C GLU A 70 -4.87 24.76 -15.75
N GLY A 71 -4.58 26.04 -16.02
CA GLY A 71 -3.84 26.89 -15.09
C GLY A 71 -2.41 26.46 -14.77
N GLY A 72 -1.82 25.53 -15.55
CA GLY A 72 -0.44 25.07 -15.38
C GLY A 72 -0.18 24.32 -14.06
N ARG A 73 -1.20 23.74 -13.43
CA ARG A 73 -1.10 22.96 -12.20
C ARG A 73 -1.55 21.52 -12.45
N TYR A 74 -0.88 20.57 -11.80
CA TYR A 74 -1.38 19.21 -11.75
C TYR A 74 -2.62 19.13 -10.87
N PRO A 75 -3.63 18.31 -11.22
CA PRO A 75 -4.75 18.04 -10.34
C PRO A 75 -4.27 17.32 -9.05
N ASP A 76 -5.06 17.44 -8.00
CA ASP A 76 -4.79 16.70 -6.78
C ASP A 76 -4.84 15.19 -7.02
N PRO A 77 -3.92 14.41 -6.43
CA PRO A 77 -3.91 12.97 -6.60
C PRO A 77 -5.23 12.34 -6.13
N HIS A 78 -5.77 11.45 -6.96
CA HIS A 78 -6.92 10.63 -6.56
C HIS A 78 -6.56 9.73 -5.36
N VAL A 79 -7.60 9.28 -4.62
CA VAL A 79 -7.42 8.44 -3.43
C VAL A 79 -6.63 7.16 -3.71
N SER A 80 -6.81 6.54 -4.89
CA SER A 80 -6.05 5.35 -5.29
C SER A 80 -4.55 5.61 -5.42
N ALA A 81 -4.17 6.76 -5.97
CA ALA A 81 -2.76 7.17 -6.05
C ALA A 81 -2.17 7.44 -4.65
N LYS A 82 -2.94 8.07 -3.77
CA LYS A 82 -2.54 8.31 -2.37
C LYS A 82 -2.33 7.00 -1.61
N ILE A 83 -3.20 6.01 -1.79
CA ILE A 83 -3.05 4.68 -1.19
C ILE A 83 -1.76 4.01 -1.66
N LEU A 84 -1.50 4.03 -2.98
CA LEU A 84 -0.28 3.45 -3.54
C LEU A 84 0.98 4.17 -3.02
N GLN A 85 0.97 5.50 -2.96
CA GLN A 85 2.07 6.29 -2.41
C GLN A 85 2.35 5.91 -0.95
N ARG A 86 1.33 5.79 -0.11
CA ARG A 86 1.47 5.37 1.29
C ARG A 86 2.04 3.97 1.40
N ARG A 87 1.54 3.02 0.61
CA ARG A 87 2.08 1.65 0.58
C ARG A 87 3.56 1.62 0.22
N ASN A 88 3.98 2.39 -0.78
CA ASN A 88 5.38 2.50 -1.20
C ASN A 88 6.25 3.11 -0.09
N LEU A 89 5.76 4.12 0.61
CA LEU A 89 6.46 4.71 1.76
C LEU A 89 6.58 3.72 2.93
N ALA A 90 5.55 2.94 3.23
CA ALA A 90 5.62 1.91 4.26
C ALA A 90 6.66 0.83 3.92
N SER A 91 6.71 0.38 2.68
CA SER A 91 7.74 -0.56 2.19
C SER A 91 9.14 0.05 2.34
N ARG A 92 9.31 1.30 1.94
CA ARG A 92 10.60 2.02 2.06
C ARG A 92 11.03 2.20 3.52
N ALA A 93 10.10 2.51 4.42
CA ALA A 93 10.41 2.61 5.86
C ALA A 93 10.93 1.29 6.43
N ALA A 94 10.31 0.16 6.03
CA ALA A 94 10.77 -1.16 6.44
C ALA A 94 12.18 -1.48 5.90
N GLU A 95 12.47 -1.13 4.64
CA GLU A 95 13.82 -1.28 4.05
C GLU A 95 14.86 -0.48 4.82
N LEU A 96 14.59 0.80 5.08
CA LEU A 96 15.48 1.69 5.83
C LEU A 96 15.76 1.14 7.24
N LEU A 97 14.75 0.63 7.92
CA LEU A 97 14.92 0.03 9.24
C LEU A 97 15.83 -1.21 9.18
N ILE A 98 15.64 -2.09 8.20
CA ILE A 98 16.48 -3.28 7.99
C ILE A 98 17.93 -2.86 7.70
N GLU A 99 18.13 -1.86 6.83
CA GLU A 99 19.46 -1.32 6.51
C GLU A 99 20.16 -0.73 7.74
N ALA A 100 19.43 0.03 8.58
CA ALA A 100 19.95 0.59 9.83
C ALA A 100 20.42 -0.49 10.80
N TYR A 101 19.61 -1.55 10.97
CA TYR A 101 19.98 -2.67 11.84
C TYR A 101 21.18 -3.46 11.32
N ARG A 102 21.26 -3.78 10.03
CA ARG A 102 22.40 -4.48 9.42
C ARG A 102 23.69 -3.67 9.59
N ARG A 103 23.65 -2.36 9.37
CA ARG A 103 24.78 -1.48 9.58
C ARG A 103 25.22 -1.45 11.04
N ALA A 104 24.26 -1.43 11.97
CA ALA A 104 24.57 -1.49 13.40
C ALA A 104 25.21 -2.82 13.82
N GLU A 105 24.82 -3.95 13.23
CA GLU A 105 25.46 -5.25 13.46
C GLU A 105 26.91 -5.26 12.96
N GLU A 106 27.20 -4.69 11.79
CA GLU A 106 28.55 -4.60 11.23
C GLU A 106 29.45 -3.65 12.01
N THR A 107 28.93 -2.51 12.45
CA THR A 107 29.71 -1.45 13.11
C THR A 107 29.69 -1.54 14.63
N HIS A 108 28.85 -2.39 15.20
CA HIS A 108 28.52 -2.46 16.63
C HIS A 108 28.03 -1.11 17.21
N CYS A 109 27.48 -0.24 16.36
CA CYS A 109 26.98 1.07 16.72
C CYS A 109 25.68 1.37 15.94
N LEU A 110 24.65 1.78 16.65
CA LEU A 110 23.40 2.22 16.05
C LEU A 110 23.48 3.72 15.74
N ASP A 111 23.29 4.09 14.48
CA ASP A 111 23.19 5.49 14.08
C ASP A 111 21.73 5.96 14.20
N TRP A 112 21.51 6.94 15.05
CA TRP A 112 20.18 7.52 15.24
C TRP A 112 19.63 8.20 13.99
N SER A 113 20.50 8.74 13.12
CA SER A 113 20.06 9.37 11.88
C SER A 113 19.41 8.37 10.91
N ASP A 114 19.91 7.13 10.87
CA ASP A 114 19.33 6.06 10.06
C ASP A 114 17.93 5.67 10.58
N LEU A 115 17.77 5.59 11.91
CA LEU A 115 16.46 5.30 12.51
C LEU A 115 15.48 6.46 12.33
N ASP A 116 15.95 7.70 12.44
CA ASP A 116 15.11 8.88 12.25
C ASP A 116 14.56 8.94 10.83
N GLU A 117 15.37 8.62 9.82
CA GLU A 117 14.92 8.54 8.42
C GLU A 117 13.83 7.46 8.24
N ALA A 118 14.03 6.27 8.81
CA ALA A 118 13.03 5.19 8.77
C ALA A 118 11.72 5.62 9.47
N TYR A 119 11.82 6.22 10.64
CA TYR A 119 10.68 6.70 11.41
C TYR A 119 9.89 7.81 10.68
N ARG A 120 10.58 8.83 10.14
CA ARG A 120 9.94 9.91 9.37
C ARG A 120 9.23 9.36 8.12
N THR A 121 9.85 8.38 7.44
CA THR A 121 9.23 7.72 6.29
C THR A 121 7.99 6.92 6.68
N ALA A 122 8.01 6.25 7.84
CA ALA A 122 6.84 5.56 8.38
C ALA A 122 5.70 6.53 8.72
N LEU A 123 5.99 7.67 9.35
CA LEU A 123 4.96 8.70 9.63
C LEU A 123 4.29 9.19 8.33
N LEU A 124 5.07 9.46 7.29
CA LEU A 124 4.54 9.86 5.98
C LEU A 124 3.63 8.77 5.37
N SER A 125 3.94 7.49 5.58
CA SER A 125 3.09 6.39 5.12
C SER A 125 1.71 6.36 5.79
N GLU A 126 1.64 6.81 7.03
CA GLU A 126 0.38 6.97 7.77
C GLU A 126 -0.33 8.30 7.46
N GLY A 127 0.32 9.17 6.66
CA GLY A 127 -0.19 10.50 6.32
C GLY A 127 0.02 11.52 7.43
N ILE A 128 0.95 11.25 8.32
CA ILE A 128 1.38 12.16 9.39
C ILE A 128 2.58 12.96 8.87
N ASP A 129 2.50 14.28 8.98
CA ASP A 129 3.63 15.16 8.63
C ASP A 129 4.65 15.14 9.79
N PRO A 130 5.89 14.65 9.56
CA PRO A 130 6.90 14.54 10.61
C PRO A 130 7.41 15.91 11.10
N ASP A 131 7.15 16.99 10.38
CA ASP A 131 7.59 18.34 10.73
C ASP A 131 6.52 19.13 11.49
N VAL A 132 5.30 18.59 11.60
CA VAL A 132 4.25 19.17 12.43
C VAL A 132 4.33 18.59 13.84
N PRO A 133 4.56 19.39 14.87
CA PRO A 133 4.59 18.90 16.24
C PRO A 133 3.22 18.28 16.58
N THR A 134 3.23 17.03 17.03
CA THR A 134 2.06 16.44 17.66
C THR A 134 1.72 17.25 18.89
N THR A 135 0.65 18.04 18.82
CA THR A 135 0.10 18.64 20.04
C THR A 135 -0.43 17.50 20.89
N ASP A 136 0.28 17.18 21.97
CA ASP A 136 -0.25 16.30 23.00
C ASP A 136 -1.66 16.84 23.37
N PRO A 137 -2.69 15.99 23.46
CA PRO A 137 -3.94 16.43 24.03
C PRO A 137 -3.64 16.92 25.44
N GLU A 138 -3.82 18.22 25.64
CA GLU A 138 -3.57 18.92 26.89
C GLU A 138 -3.93 18.04 28.09
N ASP A 139 -2.94 17.86 28.94
CA ASP A 139 -3.10 17.37 30.30
C ASP A 139 -4.10 18.28 31.04
N GLY A 140 -5.38 17.95 30.89
CA GLY A 140 -6.49 18.57 31.60
C GLY A 140 -6.48 18.17 33.06
N GLY A 141 -5.37 18.44 33.77
CA GLY A 141 -5.28 18.28 35.20
C GLY A 141 -6.31 19.16 35.89
N PRO A 142 -7.09 18.62 36.85
CA PRO A 142 -8.07 19.40 37.60
C PRO A 142 -7.34 20.44 38.41
N SER A 143 -7.71 21.72 38.23
CA SER A 143 -7.26 22.87 39.05
C SER A 143 -7.58 22.59 40.51
N PRO A 144 -6.63 22.68 41.43
CA PRO A 144 -6.92 22.53 42.87
C PRO A 144 -7.74 23.73 43.33
N ARG A 145 -8.80 23.45 44.05
CA ARG A 145 -9.59 24.41 44.83
C ARG A 145 -8.91 24.71 46.14
#